data_a2791ce8e5f730b3154ecb7c4bd6f137
#
_entry.id   a2791ce8e5f730b3154ecb7c4bd6f137
#
_cell.length_a   1.000
_cell.length_b   1.000
_cell.length_c   1.000
_cell.angle_alpha   90.00
_cell.angle_beta   90.00
_cell.angle_gamma   90.00
#
_symmetry.space_group_name_H-M   'P 1'
#
loop_
_entity.id
_entity.type
_entity.pdbx_description
1 polymer ?
#
loop_
_entity_poly.entity_id
_entity_poly.type
_entity_poly.pdbx_seq_one_letter_code
_entity_poly.pdbx_strand_id
1 'polypeptide(L)'
;MDLTLPSAGEALRREALDWLDSWMAANPSDAPDPRLDLDLRRRYQRDAYDAGWLLPSAPIGRGGREVDAETELWIKLDFARRGAPKLPNVQGPGVVAQALLGFGTPEQQEYVEAVSRGDLWWCLGMSEPEAGSDLAALRTRARRADDGTFTIDGQKVWTSHARESEHCLLFARTGPPDSGHRGITAFIVPMSTPGITVRKIEKIGVEDEEFCEVFFDGV
;
A
#
# COMPACT_ATOMS: atom_id res chain seq x y z
N MET A 1 13.78 13.88 -24.20
CA MET A 1 14.07 13.12 -22.97
C MET A 1 14.74 11.85 -23.41
N ASP A 2 15.96 11.61 -22.97
CA ASP A 2 16.66 10.33 -23.23
C ASP A 2 16.20 9.34 -22.15
N LEU A 3 15.63 8.21 -22.57
CA LEU A 3 15.14 7.13 -21.69
C LEU A 3 16.04 5.88 -21.79
N THR A 4 17.26 6.06 -22.28
CA THR A 4 18.23 4.96 -22.39
C THR A 4 18.83 4.68 -21.01
N LEU A 5 18.60 3.47 -20.49
CA LEU A 5 19.21 3.06 -19.21
C LEU A 5 20.72 2.95 -19.31
N PRO A 6 21.46 3.31 -18.25
CA PRO A 6 22.86 2.92 -18.10
C PRO A 6 23.05 1.39 -18.19
N SER A 7 24.22 0.93 -18.58
CA SER A 7 24.50 -0.52 -18.74
C SER A 7 24.24 -1.35 -17.48
N ALA A 8 24.48 -0.78 -16.29
CA ALA A 8 24.16 -1.42 -15.02
C ALA A 8 22.63 -1.58 -14.82
N GLY A 9 21.84 -0.56 -15.14
CA GLY A 9 20.38 -0.62 -15.10
C GLY A 9 19.82 -1.65 -16.08
N GLU A 10 20.37 -1.74 -17.30
CA GLU A 10 19.98 -2.75 -18.29
C GLU A 10 20.32 -4.18 -17.86
N ALA A 11 21.41 -4.38 -17.10
CA ALA A 11 21.75 -5.69 -16.54
C ALA A 11 20.73 -6.11 -15.46
N LEU A 12 20.40 -5.21 -14.52
CA LEU A 12 19.42 -5.45 -13.46
C LEU A 12 18.03 -5.69 -14.05
N ARG A 13 17.63 -4.90 -15.04
CA ARG A 13 16.37 -5.08 -15.77
C ARG A 13 16.26 -6.46 -16.39
N ARG A 14 17.33 -6.97 -17.04
CA ARG A 14 17.35 -8.34 -17.59
C ARG A 14 17.23 -9.38 -16.51
N GLU A 15 17.99 -9.27 -15.42
CA GLU A 15 17.90 -10.19 -14.29
C GLU A 15 16.48 -10.27 -13.73
N ALA A 16 15.80 -9.11 -13.57
CA ALA A 16 14.43 -9.05 -13.13
C ALA A 16 13.46 -9.79 -14.08
N LEU A 17 13.66 -9.61 -15.39
CA LEU A 17 12.82 -10.25 -16.39
C LEU A 17 13.05 -11.76 -16.46
N ASP A 18 14.28 -12.21 -16.37
CA ASP A 18 14.61 -13.64 -16.34
C ASP A 18 14.02 -14.31 -15.08
N TRP A 19 14.04 -13.60 -13.93
CA TRP A 19 13.36 -14.03 -12.72
C TRP A 19 11.86 -14.16 -12.93
N LEU A 20 11.20 -13.12 -13.49
CA LEU A 20 9.75 -13.15 -13.71
C LEU A 20 9.35 -14.28 -14.66
N ASP A 21 10.04 -14.44 -15.77
CA ASP A 21 9.74 -15.48 -16.76
C ASP A 21 9.88 -16.89 -16.14
N SER A 22 10.94 -17.09 -15.34
CA SER A 22 11.17 -18.34 -14.60
C SER A 22 10.08 -18.59 -13.56
N TRP A 23 9.70 -17.54 -12.80
CA TRP A 23 8.66 -17.62 -11.81
C TRP A 23 7.31 -17.95 -12.42
N MET A 24 6.92 -17.29 -13.52
CA MET A 24 5.65 -17.54 -14.21
C MET A 24 5.59 -18.94 -14.78
N ALA A 25 6.69 -19.45 -15.34
CA ALA A 25 6.77 -20.82 -15.84
C ALA A 25 6.62 -21.89 -14.74
N ALA A 26 7.12 -21.59 -13.53
CA ALA A 26 7.03 -22.48 -12.37
C ALA A 26 5.69 -22.39 -11.62
N ASN A 27 4.90 -21.35 -11.85
CA ASN A 27 3.63 -21.08 -11.15
C ASN A 27 2.48 -20.89 -12.15
N PRO A 28 2.07 -21.91 -12.91
CA PRO A 28 0.90 -21.82 -13.77
C PRO A 28 -0.37 -21.64 -12.91
N SER A 29 -1.37 -20.94 -13.47
CA SER A 29 -2.70 -20.84 -12.87
C SER A 29 -3.70 -21.66 -13.67
N ASP A 30 -4.54 -22.42 -12.98
CA ASP A 30 -5.68 -23.11 -13.55
C ASP A 30 -6.96 -22.24 -13.56
N ALA A 31 -6.89 -21.00 -13.04
CA ALA A 31 -8.02 -20.09 -13.03
C ALA A 31 -8.36 -19.62 -14.45
N PRO A 32 -9.64 -19.42 -14.79
CA PRO A 32 -10.06 -18.89 -16.09
C PRO A 32 -9.43 -17.55 -16.45
N ASP A 33 -9.16 -16.72 -15.46
CA ASP A 33 -8.36 -15.52 -15.55
C ASP A 33 -7.27 -15.53 -14.44
N PRO A 34 -6.02 -15.84 -14.79
CA PRO A 34 -4.92 -15.88 -13.81
C PRO A 34 -4.73 -14.57 -13.04
N ARG A 35 -5.17 -13.43 -13.61
CA ARG A 35 -5.08 -12.11 -12.95
C ARG A 35 -6.02 -12.00 -11.75
N LEU A 36 -7.05 -12.84 -11.67
CA LEU A 36 -8.02 -12.90 -10.57
C LEU A 36 -7.71 -14.02 -9.57
N ASP A 37 -6.72 -14.86 -9.84
CA ASP A 37 -6.26 -15.91 -8.92
C ASP A 37 -5.57 -15.29 -7.70
N LEU A 38 -6.31 -15.20 -6.60
CA LEU A 38 -5.82 -14.56 -5.37
C LEU A 38 -4.63 -15.31 -4.76
N ASP A 39 -4.61 -16.64 -4.84
CA ASP A 39 -3.53 -17.45 -4.28
C ASP A 39 -2.24 -17.29 -5.11
N LEU A 40 -2.36 -17.23 -6.44
CA LEU A 40 -1.25 -16.91 -7.32
C LEU A 40 -0.70 -15.50 -7.02
N ARG A 41 -1.58 -14.52 -6.87
CA ARG A 41 -1.22 -13.12 -6.58
C ARG A 41 -0.51 -12.98 -5.23
N ARG A 42 -0.95 -13.70 -4.20
CA ARG A 42 -0.29 -13.74 -2.88
C ARG A 42 1.09 -14.39 -2.95
N ARG A 43 1.21 -15.52 -3.64
CA ARG A 43 2.53 -16.16 -3.87
C ARG A 43 3.47 -15.22 -4.61
N TYR A 44 2.99 -14.61 -5.71
CA TYR A 44 3.78 -13.67 -6.48
C TYR A 44 4.30 -12.51 -5.63
N GLN A 45 3.44 -11.90 -4.82
CA GLN A 45 3.84 -10.78 -3.96
C GLN A 45 4.96 -11.18 -2.99
N ARG A 46 4.81 -12.33 -2.33
CA ARG A 46 5.80 -12.85 -1.38
C ARG A 46 7.13 -13.18 -2.08
N ASP A 47 7.06 -13.94 -3.16
CA ASP A 47 8.25 -14.38 -3.87
C ASP A 47 8.99 -13.22 -4.54
N ALA A 48 8.26 -12.22 -5.06
CA ALA A 48 8.84 -11.00 -5.61
C ALA A 48 9.54 -10.15 -4.53
N TYR A 49 8.97 -10.10 -3.32
CA TYR A 49 9.62 -9.46 -2.17
C TYR A 49 10.91 -10.18 -1.80
N ASP A 50 10.87 -11.51 -1.65
CA ASP A 50 12.02 -12.33 -1.26
C ASP A 50 13.15 -12.26 -2.30
N ALA A 51 12.79 -12.14 -3.59
CA ALA A 51 13.73 -11.95 -4.68
C ALA A 51 14.25 -10.50 -4.82
N GLY A 52 13.69 -9.54 -4.09
CA GLY A 52 14.04 -8.12 -4.17
C GLY A 52 13.46 -7.38 -5.40
N TRP A 53 12.45 -7.95 -6.06
CA TRP A 53 11.85 -7.37 -7.26
C TRP A 53 10.48 -6.72 -7.01
N LEU A 54 9.94 -6.80 -5.78
CA LEU A 54 8.67 -6.14 -5.45
C LEU A 54 8.84 -4.63 -5.30
N LEU A 55 9.88 -4.22 -4.60
CA LEU A 55 10.25 -2.83 -4.31
C LEU A 55 11.71 -2.59 -4.73
N PRO A 56 12.06 -2.67 -6.02
CA PRO A 56 13.46 -2.72 -6.46
C PRO A 56 14.34 -1.60 -5.92
N SER A 57 13.81 -0.38 -5.72
CA SER A 57 14.56 0.76 -5.16
C SER A 57 14.71 0.72 -3.64
N ALA A 58 13.97 -0.14 -2.93
CA ALA A 58 14.13 -0.28 -1.48
C ALA A 58 15.52 -0.83 -1.11
N PRO A 59 15.97 -0.62 0.14
CA PRO A 59 17.23 -1.16 0.61
C PRO A 59 17.30 -2.70 0.51
N ILE A 60 18.51 -3.20 0.32
CA ILE A 60 18.80 -4.65 0.39
C ILE A 60 18.37 -5.16 1.78
N GLY A 61 17.67 -6.29 1.81
CA GLY A 61 17.08 -6.84 3.04
C GLY A 61 15.72 -6.22 3.44
N ARG A 62 15.22 -5.26 2.64
CA ARG A 62 13.88 -4.68 2.78
C ARG A 62 13.02 -4.91 1.53
N GLY A 63 13.24 -6.02 0.83
CA GLY A 63 12.52 -6.40 -0.40
C GLY A 63 12.99 -5.68 -1.65
N GLY A 64 14.14 -5.02 -1.61
CA GLY A 64 14.72 -4.27 -2.71
C GLY A 64 16.15 -4.64 -3.04
N ARG A 65 16.72 -3.93 -4.03
CA ARG A 65 18.07 -4.09 -4.58
C ARG A 65 18.77 -2.75 -4.77
N GLU A 66 18.26 -1.68 -4.15
CA GLU A 66 18.82 -0.32 -4.21
C GLU A 66 18.99 0.19 -5.66
N VAL A 67 18.10 -0.23 -6.57
CA VAL A 67 18.13 0.28 -7.94
C VAL A 67 17.66 1.74 -7.97
N ASP A 68 18.11 2.51 -8.96
CA ASP A 68 17.60 3.85 -9.17
C ASP A 68 16.15 3.84 -9.66
N ALA A 69 15.47 4.98 -9.51
CA ALA A 69 14.04 5.11 -9.80
C ALA A 69 13.71 4.87 -11.30
N GLU A 70 14.64 5.19 -12.21
CA GLU A 70 14.44 4.98 -13.63
C GLU A 70 14.50 3.48 -13.97
N THR A 71 15.48 2.77 -13.45
CA THR A 71 15.60 1.31 -13.59
C THR A 71 14.37 0.61 -12.99
N GLU A 72 13.91 1.02 -11.80
CA GLU A 72 12.68 0.49 -11.20
C GLU A 72 11.47 0.70 -12.10
N LEU A 73 11.30 1.90 -12.67
CA LEU A 73 10.20 2.20 -13.57
C LEU A 73 10.18 1.25 -14.78
N TRP A 74 11.34 1.02 -15.40
CA TRP A 74 11.44 0.10 -16.51
C TRP A 74 11.12 -1.35 -16.14
N ILE A 75 11.63 -1.83 -15.00
CA ILE A 75 11.30 -3.16 -14.48
C ILE A 75 9.78 -3.31 -14.29
N LYS A 76 9.14 -2.35 -13.63
CA LYS A 76 7.68 -2.38 -13.39
C LYS A 76 6.86 -2.33 -14.67
N LEU A 77 7.26 -1.51 -15.65
CA LEU A 77 6.60 -1.45 -16.97
C LEU A 77 6.71 -2.78 -17.71
N ASP A 78 7.87 -3.41 -17.69
CA ASP A 78 8.06 -4.69 -18.38
C ASP A 78 7.35 -5.85 -17.66
N PHE A 79 7.32 -5.85 -16.33
CA PHE A 79 6.52 -6.80 -15.56
C PHE A 79 5.04 -6.71 -15.95
N ALA A 80 4.50 -5.49 -16.03
CA ALA A 80 3.13 -5.27 -16.47
C ALA A 80 2.90 -5.73 -17.93
N ARG A 81 3.84 -5.46 -18.85
CA ARG A 81 3.77 -5.90 -20.25
C ARG A 81 3.81 -7.42 -20.41
N ARG A 82 4.53 -8.10 -19.53
CA ARG A 82 4.61 -9.57 -19.52
C ARG A 82 3.47 -10.24 -18.78
N GLY A 83 2.54 -9.46 -18.22
CA GLY A 83 1.38 -9.98 -17.51
C GLY A 83 1.68 -10.52 -16.11
N ALA A 84 2.68 -9.95 -15.43
CA ALA A 84 2.95 -10.26 -14.01
C ALA A 84 1.66 -10.16 -13.19
N PRO A 85 1.42 -11.05 -12.22
CA PRO A 85 0.25 -10.99 -11.38
C PRO A 85 0.12 -9.65 -10.65
N LYS A 86 -1.10 -9.11 -10.58
CA LYS A 86 -1.35 -7.89 -9.80
C LYS A 86 -1.21 -8.17 -8.31
N LEU A 87 -0.71 -7.20 -7.56
CA LEU A 87 -0.65 -7.33 -6.10
C LEU A 87 -2.07 -7.33 -5.52
N PRO A 88 -2.41 -8.22 -4.58
CA PRO A 88 -3.75 -8.26 -3.99
C PRO A 88 -4.05 -7.04 -3.13
N ASN A 89 -3.06 -6.54 -2.38
CA ASN A 89 -3.16 -5.30 -1.60
C ASN A 89 -2.06 -4.33 -2.05
N VAL A 90 -2.33 -3.55 -3.09
CA VAL A 90 -1.35 -2.63 -3.68
C VAL A 90 -0.98 -1.48 -2.75
N GLN A 91 -1.88 -1.07 -1.84
CA GLN A 91 -1.64 0.01 -0.88
C GLN A 91 -0.52 -0.35 0.11
N GLY A 92 -0.43 -1.61 0.50
CA GLY A 92 0.58 -2.10 1.42
C GLY A 92 2.01 -1.79 0.94
N PRO A 93 2.53 -2.46 -0.07
CA PRO A 93 3.89 -2.22 -0.56
C PRO A 93 4.04 -0.88 -1.29
N GLY A 94 2.99 -0.41 -1.99
CA GLY A 94 3.07 0.78 -2.84
C GLY A 94 3.05 2.11 -2.08
N VAL A 95 2.38 2.17 -0.94
CA VAL A 95 2.22 3.40 -0.16
C VAL A 95 2.68 3.23 1.28
N VAL A 96 2.13 2.24 2.00
CA VAL A 96 2.38 2.08 3.44
C VAL A 96 3.85 1.76 3.71
N ALA A 97 4.40 0.75 3.04
CA ALA A 97 5.80 0.36 3.23
C ALA A 97 6.75 1.52 2.91
N GLN A 98 6.49 2.27 1.82
CA GLN A 98 7.29 3.43 1.45
C GLN A 98 7.18 4.57 2.48
N ALA A 99 5.99 4.82 3.01
CA ALA A 99 5.79 5.83 4.06
C ALA A 99 6.52 5.44 5.35
N LEU A 100 6.46 4.17 5.75
CA LEU A 100 7.15 3.67 6.93
C LEU A 100 8.68 3.70 6.76
N LEU A 101 9.20 3.34 5.59
CA LEU A 101 10.64 3.43 5.30
C LEU A 101 11.14 4.88 5.33
N GLY A 102 10.34 5.83 4.82
CA GLY A 102 10.76 7.23 4.72
C GLY A 102 10.56 8.04 6.00
N PHE A 103 9.54 7.71 6.81
CA PHE A 103 9.09 8.57 7.92
C PHE A 103 8.80 7.82 9.22
N GLY A 104 8.76 6.50 9.21
CA GLY A 104 8.47 5.68 10.38
C GLY A 104 9.62 5.64 11.39
N THR A 105 9.28 5.45 12.68
CA THR A 105 10.29 5.09 13.70
C THR A 105 10.82 3.67 13.43
N PRO A 106 11.96 3.26 14.03
CA PRO A 106 12.48 1.90 13.90
C PRO A 106 11.41 0.82 14.19
N GLU A 107 10.59 1.02 15.23
CA GLU A 107 9.52 0.10 15.63
C GLU A 107 8.41 0.04 14.57
N GLN A 108 8.08 1.19 13.96
CA GLN A 108 7.08 1.24 12.88
C GLN A 108 7.61 0.60 11.59
N GLN A 109 8.91 0.67 11.34
CA GLN A 109 9.53 0.03 10.18
C GLN A 109 9.53 -1.51 10.27
N GLU A 110 9.31 -2.10 11.45
CA GLU A 110 9.16 -3.56 11.60
C GLU A 110 7.95 -4.11 10.82
N TYR A 111 6.93 -3.28 10.56
CA TYR A 111 5.79 -3.67 9.73
C TYR A 111 6.13 -3.83 8.24
N VAL A 112 7.22 -3.21 7.75
CA VAL A 112 7.54 -3.12 6.32
C VAL A 112 7.62 -4.49 5.65
N GLU A 113 8.26 -5.46 6.30
CA GLU A 113 8.37 -6.81 5.75
C GLU A 113 6.99 -7.46 5.59
N ALA A 114 6.23 -7.56 6.68
CA ALA A 114 4.93 -8.24 6.67
C ALA A 114 3.93 -7.57 5.69
N VAL A 115 3.93 -6.24 5.63
CA VAL A 115 3.11 -5.46 4.68
C VAL A 115 3.53 -5.73 3.23
N SER A 116 4.84 -5.70 2.96
CA SER A 116 5.34 -5.88 1.60
C SER A 116 5.18 -7.30 1.10
N ARG A 117 5.35 -8.30 1.96
CA ARG A 117 5.12 -9.72 1.63
C ARG A 117 3.63 -10.05 1.45
N GLY A 118 2.73 -9.17 1.90
CA GLY A 118 1.29 -9.42 1.89
C GLY A 118 0.80 -10.32 3.04
N ASP A 119 1.60 -10.48 4.08
CA ASP A 119 1.26 -11.22 5.31
C ASP A 119 0.37 -10.36 6.23
N LEU A 120 0.44 -9.03 6.11
CA LEU A 120 -0.46 -8.05 6.72
C LEU A 120 -1.05 -7.15 5.64
N TRP A 121 -2.38 -7.04 5.60
CA TRP A 121 -3.04 -6.11 4.71
C TRP A 121 -3.30 -4.79 5.41
N TRP A 122 -3.10 -3.71 4.68
CA TRP A 122 -3.33 -2.36 5.16
C TRP A 122 -4.23 -1.61 4.19
N CYS A 123 -5.12 -0.80 4.75
CA CYS A 123 -5.90 0.16 4.00
C CYS A 123 -5.41 1.59 4.25
N LEU A 124 -5.89 2.53 3.42
CA LEU A 124 -5.56 3.96 3.52
C LEU A 124 -6.81 4.75 3.86
N GLY A 125 -6.82 5.38 5.03
CA GLY A 125 -7.87 6.29 5.45
C GLY A 125 -7.54 7.74 5.09
N MET A 126 -7.67 8.11 3.80
CA MET A 126 -7.35 9.45 3.29
C MET A 126 -8.61 10.26 2.99
N SER A 127 -9.34 9.89 1.94
CA SER A 127 -10.49 10.63 1.42
C SER A 127 -11.67 10.63 2.38
N GLU A 128 -12.42 11.72 2.36
CA GLU A 128 -13.68 11.90 3.09
C GLU A 128 -14.78 12.30 2.09
N PRO A 129 -16.07 12.22 2.46
CA PRO A 129 -17.15 12.64 1.56
C PRO A 129 -16.98 14.06 0.98
N GLU A 130 -16.38 14.97 1.75
CA GLU A 130 -16.17 16.37 1.36
C GLU A 130 -14.70 16.74 1.12
N ALA A 131 -13.76 15.78 1.23
CA ALA A 131 -12.32 16.01 1.06
C ALA A 131 -11.66 14.86 0.29
N GLY A 132 -11.50 15.04 -1.01
CA GLY A 132 -10.81 14.11 -1.90
C GLY A 132 -9.47 14.69 -2.34
N SER A 133 -9.41 15.30 -3.52
CA SER A 133 -8.19 15.93 -4.06
C SER A 133 -7.65 17.03 -3.16
N ASP A 134 -8.52 17.78 -2.48
CA ASP A 134 -8.13 18.69 -1.40
C ASP A 134 -8.10 17.94 -0.06
N LEU A 135 -7.05 17.13 0.14
CA LEU A 135 -6.84 16.40 1.39
C LEU A 135 -6.67 17.35 2.59
N ALA A 136 -6.20 18.57 2.35
CA ALA A 136 -6.05 19.57 3.41
C ALA A 136 -7.39 20.00 4.06
N ALA A 137 -8.52 19.74 3.39
CA ALA A 137 -9.84 20.01 3.91
C ALA A 137 -10.42 18.87 4.79
N LEU A 138 -9.68 17.78 5.02
CA LEU A 138 -10.16 16.65 5.83
C LEU A 138 -10.60 17.09 7.23
N ARG A 139 -11.67 16.44 7.73
CA ARG A 139 -12.35 16.75 9.00
C ARG A 139 -12.22 15.67 10.06
N THR A 140 -11.89 14.43 9.69
CA THR A 140 -11.56 13.38 10.67
C THR A 140 -10.56 13.93 11.66
N ARG A 141 -10.90 13.90 12.94
CA ARG A 141 -10.16 14.60 13.99
C ARG A 141 -9.59 13.62 15.02
N ALA A 142 -8.32 13.81 15.34
CA ALA A 142 -7.65 13.15 16.45
C ALA A 142 -7.40 14.17 17.56
N ARG A 143 -8.00 13.95 18.74
CA ARG A 143 -7.82 14.79 19.92
C ARG A 143 -6.88 14.09 20.88
N ARG A 144 -5.81 14.79 21.26
CA ARG A 144 -4.85 14.29 22.24
C ARG A 144 -5.39 14.50 23.65
N ALA A 145 -5.37 13.43 24.46
CA ALA A 145 -5.64 13.48 25.90
C ALA A 145 -4.36 13.82 26.70
N ASP A 146 -4.52 14.14 27.98
CA ASP A 146 -3.42 14.53 28.87
C ASP A 146 -2.40 13.40 29.09
N ASP A 147 -2.83 12.14 28.99
CA ASP A 147 -2.00 10.94 29.09
C ASP A 147 -1.22 10.63 27.79
N GLY A 148 -1.41 11.44 26.76
CA GLY A 148 -0.74 11.29 25.45
C GLY A 148 -1.45 10.39 24.47
N THR A 149 -2.55 9.73 24.83
CA THR A 149 -3.41 8.98 23.91
C THR A 149 -4.18 9.90 22.99
N PHE A 150 -4.73 9.34 21.91
CA PHE A 150 -5.58 10.08 20.98
C PHE A 150 -6.95 9.42 20.91
N THR A 151 -7.99 10.24 20.78
CA THR A 151 -9.34 9.82 20.44
C THR A 151 -9.66 10.31 19.06
N ILE A 152 -10.10 9.42 18.16
CA ILE A 152 -10.33 9.70 16.74
C ILE A 152 -11.82 9.60 16.43
N ASP A 153 -12.35 10.66 15.82
CA ASP A 153 -13.73 10.75 15.33
C ASP A 153 -13.74 11.19 13.87
N GLY A 154 -14.56 10.55 13.03
CA GLY A 154 -14.71 10.94 11.63
C GLY A 154 -15.17 9.82 10.72
N GLN A 155 -15.07 10.08 9.42
CA GLN A 155 -15.47 9.15 8.38
C GLN A 155 -14.48 9.21 7.23
N LYS A 156 -14.11 8.05 6.71
CA LYS A 156 -13.35 7.91 5.47
C LYS A 156 -14.19 7.20 4.42
N VAL A 157 -13.91 7.51 3.15
CA VAL A 157 -14.62 6.95 2.01
C VAL A 157 -13.62 6.50 0.93
N TRP A 158 -14.02 5.58 0.08
CA TRP A 158 -13.16 4.98 -0.96
C TRP A 158 -11.93 4.26 -0.39
N THR A 159 -12.08 3.73 0.82
CA THR A 159 -11.02 2.97 1.48
C THR A 159 -11.00 1.55 0.93
N SER A 160 -10.00 1.26 0.05
CA SER A 160 -9.87 -0.07 -0.56
C SER A 160 -9.49 -1.11 0.49
N HIS A 161 -10.13 -2.29 0.40
CA HIS A 161 -9.82 -3.47 1.22
C HIS A 161 -9.91 -3.24 2.75
N ALA A 162 -10.73 -2.27 3.22
CA ALA A 162 -10.81 -1.99 4.66
C ALA A 162 -11.36 -3.15 5.49
N ARG A 163 -12.16 -4.05 4.90
CA ARG A 163 -12.72 -5.22 5.57
C ARG A 163 -11.72 -6.35 5.77
N GLU A 164 -10.74 -6.44 4.87
CA GLU A 164 -9.70 -7.45 4.87
C GLU A 164 -8.42 -6.98 5.56
N SER A 165 -8.32 -5.67 5.86
CA SER A 165 -7.11 -5.08 6.42
C SER A 165 -7.04 -5.22 7.93
N GLU A 166 -5.87 -5.57 8.44
CA GLU A 166 -5.57 -5.57 9.87
C GLU A 166 -5.28 -4.17 10.41
N HIS A 167 -4.75 -3.29 9.56
CA HIS A 167 -4.40 -1.92 9.96
C HIS A 167 -4.83 -0.89 8.91
N CYS A 168 -5.04 0.33 9.37
CA CYS A 168 -5.27 1.51 8.54
C CYS A 168 -4.14 2.52 8.75
N LEU A 169 -3.53 2.99 7.67
CA LEU A 169 -2.77 4.23 7.69
C LEU A 169 -3.77 5.38 7.55
N LEU A 170 -4.15 5.96 8.69
CA LEU A 170 -5.21 6.95 8.80
C LEU A 170 -4.64 8.37 8.86
N PHE A 171 -5.16 9.26 8.04
CA PHE A 171 -4.85 10.70 8.09
C PHE A 171 -5.96 11.44 8.83
N ALA A 172 -5.61 12.06 9.96
CA ALA A 172 -6.54 12.81 10.79
C ALA A 172 -5.96 14.17 11.20
N ARG A 173 -6.84 15.11 11.51
CA ARG A 173 -6.48 16.45 11.92
C ARG A 173 -6.16 16.48 13.42
N THR A 174 -4.95 16.88 13.75
CA THR A 174 -4.49 17.14 15.12
C THR A 174 -4.33 18.64 15.40
N GLY A 175 -4.09 19.44 14.35
CA GLY A 175 -3.94 20.88 14.43
C GLY A 175 -5.25 21.67 14.29
N PRO A 176 -5.19 23.02 14.39
CA PRO A 176 -6.33 23.88 14.13
C PRO A 176 -6.89 23.70 12.71
N PRO A 177 -8.20 24.04 12.47
CA PRO A 177 -8.81 23.87 11.15
C PRO A 177 -8.11 24.61 10.01
N ASP A 178 -7.51 25.74 10.30
CA ASP A 178 -6.79 26.63 9.37
C ASP A 178 -5.32 26.29 9.15
N SER A 179 -4.83 25.23 9.80
CA SER A 179 -3.42 24.81 9.71
C SER A 179 -3.04 24.16 8.37
N GLY A 180 -4.03 23.90 7.50
CA GLY A 180 -3.80 23.21 6.22
C GLY A 180 -3.15 21.85 6.40
N HIS A 181 -2.18 21.51 5.56
CA HIS A 181 -1.47 20.22 5.61
C HIS A 181 -0.67 20.03 6.92
N ARG A 182 -0.16 21.12 7.52
CA ARG A 182 0.65 21.04 8.75
C ARG A 182 -0.15 20.59 9.99
N GLY A 183 -1.48 20.64 9.92
CA GLY A 183 -2.35 20.16 10.98
C GLY A 183 -2.78 18.70 10.80
N ILE A 184 -2.23 17.96 9.85
CA ILE A 184 -2.58 16.56 9.59
C ILE A 184 -1.47 15.66 10.13
N THR A 185 -1.89 14.58 10.79
CA THR A 185 -1.01 13.53 11.31
C THR A 185 -1.45 12.18 10.74
N ALA A 186 -0.49 11.34 10.38
CA ALA A 186 -0.75 9.96 10.01
C ALA A 186 -0.70 9.06 11.25
N PHE A 187 -1.68 8.18 11.40
CA PHE A 187 -1.81 7.21 12.49
C PHE A 187 -1.79 5.79 11.93
N ILE A 188 -1.16 4.89 12.65
CA ILE A 188 -1.31 3.45 12.45
C ILE A 188 -2.43 2.99 13.38
N VAL A 189 -3.56 2.59 12.79
CA VAL A 189 -4.76 2.20 13.56
C VAL A 189 -5.09 0.74 13.29
N PRO A 190 -5.07 -0.16 14.30
CA PRO A 190 -5.58 -1.51 14.14
C PRO A 190 -7.07 -1.48 13.81
N MET A 191 -7.50 -2.15 12.74
CA MET A 191 -8.91 -2.15 12.31
C MET A 191 -9.84 -2.90 13.28
N SER A 192 -9.28 -3.68 14.21
CA SER A 192 -10.02 -4.31 15.31
C SER A 192 -10.31 -3.40 16.49
N THR A 193 -9.84 -2.13 16.46
CA THR A 193 -10.09 -1.17 17.54
C THR A 193 -11.59 -0.91 17.71
N PRO A 194 -12.14 -0.96 18.95
CA PRO A 194 -13.54 -0.63 19.18
C PRO A 194 -13.87 0.78 18.70
N GLY A 195 -15.09 0.96 18.16
CA GLY A 195 -15.53 2.23 17.58
C GLY A 195 -15.33 2.31 16.06
N ILE A 196 -14.64 1.34 15.44
CA ILE A 196 -14.50 1.29 13.98
C ILE A 196 -15.68 0.51 13.38
N THR A 197 -16.35 1.12 12.40
CA THR A 197 -17.39 0.46 11.60
C THR A 197 -17.01 0.57 10.11
N VAL A 198 -17.00 -0.58 9.41
CA VAL A 198 -16.68 -0.65 7.98
C VAL A 198 -17.93 -1.05 7.20
N ARG A 199 -18.25 -0.28 6.14
CA ARG A 199 -19.37 -0.56 5.23
C ARG A 199 -18.86 -0.61 3.80
N LYS A 200 -19.22 -1.68 3.07
CA LYS A 200 -18.93 -1.78 1.64
C LYS A 200 -19.70 -0.71 0.85
N ILE A 201 -19.03 -0.12 -0.14
CA ILE A 201 -19.65 0.76 -1.13
C ILE A 201 -20.00 -0.09 -2.35
N GLU A 202 -21.28 -0.09 -2.73
CA GLU A 202 -21.72 -0.71 -3.98
C GLU A 202 -21.24 0.11 -5.17
N LYS A 203 -20.55 -0.54 -6.10
CA LYS A 203 -19.98 0.09 -7.29
C LYS A 203 -20.29 -0.69 -8.55
N ILE A 204 -20.27 0.00 -9.68
CA ILE A 204 -20.27 -0.63 -11.02
C ILE A 204 -18.79 -0.85 -11.43
N GLY A 205 -18.45 -2.02 -11.92
CA GLY A 205 -17.12 -2.33 -12.45
C GLY A 205 -16.54 -3.63 -11.93
N VAL A 206 -15.22 -3.72 -11.91
CA VAL A 206 -14.49 -4.95 -11.56
C VAL A 206 -14.66 -5.28 -10.08
N GLU A 207 -14.94 -6.55 -9.77
CA GLU A 207 -15.20 -7.00 -8.39
C GLU A 207 -13.92 -7.23 -7.57
N ASP A 208 -12.75 -7.17 -8.18
CA ASP A 208 -11.46 -7.49 -7.54
C ASP A 208 -10.95 -6.44 -6.54
N GLU A 209 -11.60 -5.27 -6.47
CA GLU A 209 -11.29 -4.22 -5.50
C GLU A 209 -12.55 -3.83 -4.73
N GLU A 210 -12.57 -4.08 -3.43
CA GLU A 210 -13.63 -3.62 -2.55
C GLU A 210 -13.34 -2.21 -2.05
N PHE A 211 -14.27 -1.27 -2.25
CA PHE A 211 -14.22 0.05 -1.62
C PHE A 211 -15.16 0.13 -0.44
N CYS A 212 -14.73 0.80 0.60
CA CYS A 212 -15.50 0.93 1.84
C CYS A 212 -15.61 2.37 2.31
N GLU A 213 -16.68 2.62 3.07
CA GLU A 213 -16.76 3.68 4.06
C GLU A 213 -16.25 3.14 5.39
N VAL A 214 -15.46 3.94 6.10
CA VAL A 214 -14.96 3.59 7.43
C VAL A 214 -15.31 4.72 8.38
N PHE A 215 -16.05 4.38 9.44
CA PHE A 215 -16.46 5.30 10.49
C PHE A 215 -15.59 5.08 11.73
N PHE A 216 -15.17 6.16 12.34
CA PHE A 216 -14.43 6.20 13.59
C PHE A 216 -15.27 6.95 14.62
N ASP A 217 -15.65 6.28 15.71
CA ASP A 217 -16.47 6.80 16.80
C ASP A 217 -15.75 6.56 18.12
N GLY A 218 -15.05 7.57 18.59
CA GLY A 218 -14.28 7.50 19.84
C GLY A 218 -13.13 6.47 19.82
N VAL A 219 -12.54 6.24 18.66
CA VAL A 219 -11.44 5.26 18.44
C VAL A 219 -10.16 5.71 19.11
#